data_ea69714ea6b8e523a2df27a0e953bf97
#
_entry.id   ea69714ea6b8e523a2df27a0e953bf97
#
_cell.length_a   1.000
_cell.length_b   1.000
_cell.length_c   1.000
_cell.angle_alpha   90.00
_cell.angle_beta   90.00
_cell.angle_gamma   90.00
#
_symmetry.space_group_name_H-M   'P 1'
#
loop_
_entity.id
_entity.type
_entity.pdbx_description
1 polymer ?
#
loop_
_entity_poly.entity_id
_entity_poly.type
_entity_poly.pdbx_seq_one_letter_code
_entity_poly.pdbx_strand_id
1 'polypeptide(L)'
;EAAAPLRTTLSPEHARTIIARNSSPDVGFDRSINPYKGCEHGCIYCYARPSHAWMGLSPGLDFESRIFFKPEAARLLEQELAKPRYVCKRIHIGGNTDPYQPIERETKSTRSILEVMQRFRQPFSIITKSVLIARDADILGPMGRDGLCSAYVSITTLDRKLARAMEPRASTPTKR
;
A
#
# COMPACT_ATOMS: atom_id res chain seq x y z
N GLU A 1 14.11 -15.44 -18.42
CA GLU A 1 14.24 -14.12 -19.05
C GLU A 1 13.69 -13.08 -18.08
N ALA A 2 14.45 -12.05 -17.77
CA ALA A 2 13.97 -10.96 -16.91
C ALA A 2 12.98 -10.12 -17.73
N ALA A 3 11.78 -9.87 -17.18
CA ALA A 3 10.83 -8.96 -17.81
C ALA A 3 11.51 -7.59 -18.03
N ALA A 4 11.33 -7.01 -19.21
CA ALA A 4 11.87 -5.70 -19.52
C ALA A 4 11.47 -4.67 -18.46
N PRO A 5 12.35 -3.73 -18.10
CA PRO A 5 12.01 -2.70 -17.13
C PRO A 5 10.82 -1.89 -17.65
N LEU A 6 9.72 -1.90 -16.88
CA LEU A 6 8.54 -1.12 -17.18
C LEU A 6 8.89 0.36 -16.93
N ARG A 7 8.67 1.22 -17.92
CA ARG A 7 8.74 2.67 -17.70
C ARG A 7 7.48 3.09 -16.92
N THR A 8 7.65 3.32 -15.63
CA THR A 8 6.57 3.84 -14.78
C THR A 8 6.47 5.34 -14.92
N THR A 9 5.25 5.87 -15.13
CA THR A 9 4.95 7.28 -14.98
C THR A 9 4.30 7.51 -13.63
N LEU A 10 4.78 8.49 -12.89
CA LEU A 10 4.27 8.87 -11.58
C LEU A 10 3.56 10.20 -11.67
N SER A 11 2.28 10.23 -11.27
CA SER A 11 1.46 11.45 -11.29
C SER A 11 0.92 11.76 -9.91
N PRO A 12 0.91 13.01 -9.45
CA PRO A 12 0.26 13.38 -8.20
C PRO A 12 -1.25 13.28 -8.32
N GLU A 13 -1.90 12.78 -7.28
CA GLU A 13 -3.34 12.81 -7.09
C GLU A 13 -3.67 13.65 -5.85
N HIS A 14 -4.31 14.78 -6.03
CA HIS A 14 -4.73 15.63 -4.94
C HIS A 14 -6.05 15.14 -4.34
N ALA A 15 -5.98 14.54 -3.17
CA ALA A 15 -7.14 14.02 -2.45
C ALA A 15 -7.66 15.05 -1.42
N ARG A 16 -8.95 15.00 -1.12
CA ARG A 16 -9.55 15.81 -0.04
C ARG A 16 -9.49 15.08 1.31
N THR A 17 -9.49 13.76 1.29
CA THR A 17 -9.43 12.87 2.46
C THR A 17 -8.51 11.71 2.15
N ILE A 18 -7.93 11.10 3.18
CA ILE A 18 -7.02 9.98 3.00
C ILE A 18 -7.61 8.66 3.52
N ILE A 19 -8.44 8.71 4.56
CA ILE A 19 -9.09 7.53 5.12
C ILE A 19 -10.31 7.19 4.29
N ALA A 20 -10.24 6.09 3.56
CA ALA A 20 -11.40 5.50 2.88
C ALA A 20 -12.22 4.67 3.88
N ARG A 21 -13.53 4.71 3.75
CA ARG A 21 -14.47 3.90 4.53
C ARG A 21 -15.05 2.80 3.69
N ASN A 22 -15.26 1.64 4.31
CA ASN A 22 -15.83 0.47 3.67
C ASN A 22 -16.89 -0.13 4.58
N SER A 23 -17.99 -0.55 3.99
CA SER A 23 -19.11 -1.22 4.68
C SER A 23 -19.36 -2.64 4.13
N SER A 24 -18.49 -3.15 3.25
CA SER A 24 -18.62 -4.52 2.73
C SER A 24 -18.43 -5.53 3.86
N PRO A 25 -19.32 -6.54 3.98
CA PRO A 25 -19.13 -7.63 4.93
C PRO A 25 -17.99 -8.59 4.56
N ASP A 26 -17.50 -8.53 3.30
CA ASP A 26 -16.49 -9.46 2.78
C ASP A 26 -15.06 -9.12 3.20
N VAL A 27 -14.84 -7.94 3.79
CA VAL A 27 -13.52 -7.50 4.26
C VAL A 27 -13.57 -7.16 5.74
N GLY A 28 -12.55 -7.61 6.48
CA GLY A 28 -12.47 -7.47 7.94
C GLY A 28 -12.04 -6.09 8.45
N PHE A 29 -12.18 -5.00 7.63
CA PHE A 29 -11.83 -3.65 8.03
C PHE A 29 -12.83 -2.62 7.47
N ASP A 30 -13.18 -1.62 8.26
CA ASP A 30 -14.08 -0.53 7.88
C ASP A 30 -13.34 0.74 7.41
N ARG A 31 -12.02 0.78 7.59
CA ARG A 31 -11.17 1.92 7.23
C ARG A 31 -9.88 1.46 6.55
N SER A 32 -9.52 2.15 5.49
CA SER A 32 -8.28 1.89 4.79
C SER A 32 -7.59 3.15 4.28
N ILE A 33 -6.29 3.03 4.08
CA ILE A 33 -5.46 4.01 3.37
C ILE A 33 -4.75 3.29 2.24
N ASN A 34 -4.84 3.86 1.05
CA ASN A 34 -4.06 3.45 -0.11
C ASN A 34 -3.23 4.67 -0.57
N PRO A 35 -1.92 4.68 -0.31
CA PRO A 35 -1.03 5.77 -0.70
C PRO A 35 -0.99 5.98 -2.21
N TYR A 36 -1.24 4.91 -2.96
CA TYR A 36 -1.12 4.84 -4.41
C TYR A 36 -2.41 4.37 -5.07
N LYS A 37 -2.56 4.68 -6.38
CA LYS A 37 -3.40 3.97 -7.32
C LYS A 37 -2.50 3.36 -8.41
N GLY A 38 -2.78 2.11 -8.79
CA GLY A 38 -1.87 1.29 -9.58
C GLY A 38 -0.79 0.63 -8.74
N CYS A 39 -0.15 -0.40 -9.26
CA CYS A 39 0.86 -1.16 -8.54
C CYS A 39 1.89 -1.77 -9.49
N GLU A 40 3.15 -1.37 -9.33
CA GLU A 40 4.27 -1.82 -10.16
C GLU A 40 4.58 -3.32 -9.98
N HIS A 41 4.12 -3.99 -8.94
CA HIS A 41 4.35 -5.44 -8.74
C HIS A 41 3.81 -6.28 -9.90
N GLY A 42 2.75 -5.82 -10.57
CA GLY A 42 2.23 -6.43 -11.78
C GLY A 42 1.64 -7.83 -11.59
N CYS A 43 1.11 -8.14 -10.42
CA CYS A 43 0.50 -9.45 -10.15
C CYS A 43 -0.61 -9.73 -11.16
N ILE A 44 -0.52 -10.88 -11.85
CA ILE A 44 -1.47 -11.24 -12.91
C ILE A 44 -2.90 -11.48 -12.40
N TYR A 45 -3.03 -11.83 -11.13
CA TYR A 45 -4.30 -12.15 -10.45
C TYR A 45 -4.85 -10.96 -9.62
N CYS A 46 -4.29 -9.77 -9.74
CA CYS A 46 -4.64 -8.65 -8.87
C CYS A 46 -6.10 -8.20 -9.09
N TYR A 47 -6.90 -8.30 -8.04
CA TYR A 47 -8.31 -7.88 -8.06
C TYR A 47 -8.50 -6.35 -8.16
N ALA A 48 -7.47 -5.57 -7.86
CA ALA A 48 -7.54 -4.11 -7.90
C ALA A 48 -7.38 -3.50 -9.30
N ARG A 49 -6.98 -4.30 -10.29
CA ARG A 49 -6.78 -3.85 -11.69
C ARG A 49 -7.96 -3.06 -12.27
N PRO A 50 -9.23 -3.45 -12.06
CA PRO A 50 -10.38 -2.69 -12.56
C PRO A 50 -10.46 -1.26 -12.04
N SER A 51 -9.76 -0.91 -10.95
CA SER A 51 -9.74 0.45 -10.43
C SER A 51 -9.20 1.49 -11.42
N HIS A 52 -8.32 1.09 -12.36
CA HIS A 52 -7.81 1.96 -13.41
C HIS A 52 -8.87 2.25 -14.50
N ALA A 53 -9.77 1.30 -14.77
CA ALA A 53 -10.88 1.53 -15.69
C ALA A 53 -11.79 2.69 -15.27
N TRP A 54 -11.98 2.91 -13.97
CA TRP A 54 -12.74 4.03 -13.42
C TRP A 54 -12.10 5.41 -13.71
N MET A 55 -10.82 5.40 -14.06
CA MET A 55 -10.08 6.59 -14.47
C MET A 55 -9.92 6.71 -16.00
N GLY A 56 -10.60 5.85 -16.77
CA GLY A 56 -10.47 5.81 -18.23
C GLY A 56 -9.15 5.19 -18.71
N LEU A 57 -8.46 4.42 -17.84
CA LEU A 57 -7.18 3.78 -18.13
C LEU A 57 -7.34 2.26 -18.29
N SER A 58 -6.38 1.63 -18.97
CA SER A 58 -6.36 0.16 -19.11
C SER A 58 -6.15 -0.53 -17.75
N PRO A 59 -6.97 -1.52 -17.37
CA PRO A 59 -6.70 -2.37 -16.21
C PRO A 59 -5.51 -3.33 -16.41
N GLY A 60 -4.99 -3.40 -17.62
CA GLY A 60 -3.79 -4.17 -17.95
C GLY A 60 -2.50 -3.41 -17.60
N LEU A 61 -1.78 -2.98 -18.63
CA LEU A 61 -0.46 -2.38 -18.50
C LEU A 61 -0.48 -1.02 -17.77
N ASP A 62 -1.53 -0.20 -17.96
CA ASP A 62 -1.61 1.09 -17.29
C ASP A 62 -1.67 0.93 -15.76
N PHE A 63 -2.34 -0.12 -15.25
CA PHE A 63 -2.36 -0.41 -13.82
C PHE A 63 -0.97 -0.63 -13.23
N GLU A 64 -0.03 -1.11 -14.03
CA GLU A 64 1.34 -1.42 -13.61
C GLU A 64 2.33 -0.29 -13.87
N SER A 65 2.02 0.61 -14.81
CA SER A 65 2.96 1.60 -15.32
C SER A 65 2.51 3.06 -15.13
N ARG A 66 1.23 3.32 -14.92
CA ARG A 66 0.69 4.66 -14.65
C ARG A 66 0.26 4.75 -13.20
N ILE A 67 1.22 5.08 -12.34
CA ILE A 67 1.02 5.12 -10.89
C ILE A 67 0.64 6.54 -10.47
N PHE A 68 -0.37 6.64 -9.62
CA PHE A 68 -0.75 7.89 -8.97
C PHE A 68 -0.40 7.78 -7.48
N PHE A 69 0.16 8.86 -6.93
CA PHE A 69 0.49 8.95 -5.51
C PHE A 69 -0.17 10.18 -4.88
N LYS A 70 -0.38 10.14 -3.59
CA LYS A 70 -1.00 11.24 -2.83
C LYS A 70 0.07 12.00 -2.06
N PRO A 71 0.60 13.10 -2.60
CA PRO A 71 1.68 13.85 -1.96
C PRO A 71 1.29 14.42 -0.59
N GLU A 72 0.01 14.76 -0.40
CA GLU A 72 -0.48 15.30 0.86
C GLU A 72 -0.99 14.23 1.85
N ALA A 73 -0.75 12.94 1.59
CA ALA A 73 -1.32 11.84 2.38
C ALA A 73 -1.07 11.98 3.89
N ALA A 74 0.16 12.24 4.29
CA ALA A 74 0.52 12.41 5.70
C ALA A 74 -0.16 13.61 6.34
N ARG A 75 -0.19 14.77 5.66
CA ARG A 75 -0.84 15.98 6.15
C ARG A 75 -2.36 15.79 6.29
N LEU A 76 -3.00 15.15 5.31
CA LEU A 76 -4.43 14.85 5.38
C LEU A 76 -4.75 13.88 6.51
N LEU A 77 -3.92 12.86 6.70
CA LEU A 77 -4.07 11.92 7.82
C LEU A 77 -3.98 12.64 9.16
N GLU A 78 -2.95 13.46 9.35
CA GLU A 78 -2.79 14.26 10.57
C GLU A 78 -4.02 15.11 10.85
N GLN A 79 -4.53 15.81 9.85
CA GLN A 79 -5.75 16.61 9.97
C GLN A 79 -7.01 15.78 10.32
N GLU A 80 -7.12 14.56 9.76
CA GLU A 80 -8.24 13.68 10.06
C GLU A 80 -8.17 13.12 11.49
N LEU A 81 -6.99 12.70 11.94
CA LEU A 81 -6.77 12.16 13.28
C LEU A 81 -6.90 13.23 14.39
N ALA A 82 -6.55 14.48 14.08
CA ALA A 82 -6.64 15.59 15.02
C ALA A 82 -8.07 16.14 15.25
N LYS A 83 -9.06 15.67 14.49
CA LYS A 83 -10.44 16.15 14.65
C LYS A 83 -11.01 15.80 16.03
N PRO A 84 -11.66 16.73 16.75
CA PRO A 84 -12.22 16.46 18.09
C PRO A 84 -13.21 15.29 18.15
N ARG A 85 -13.89 15.01 17.03
CA ARG A 85 -14.86 13.91 16.92
C ARG A 85 -14.30 12.67 16.25
N TYR A 86 -12.97 12.59 16.12
CA TYR A 86 -12.35 11.39 15.55
C TYR A 86 -12.53 10.20 16.48
N VAL A 87 -13.12 9.13 15.97
CA VAL A 87 -13.24 7.86 16.70
C VAL A 87 -12.11 6.95 16.26
N CYS A 88 -11.19 6.64 17.17
CA CYS A 88 -10.07 5.77 16.90
C CYS A 88 -10.53 4.34 16.58
N LYS A 89 -10.21 3.87 15.39
CA LYS A 89 -10.39 2.49 14.95
C LYS A 89 -9.19 2.06 14.11
N ARG A 90 -8.90 0.77 14.07
CA ARG A 90 -7.80 0.24 13.25
C ARG A 90 -7.95 0.64 11.77
N ILE A 91 -6.88 1.10 11.16
CA ILE A 91 -6.84 1.46 9.73
C ILE A 91 -6.02 0.39 9.00
N HIS A 92 -6.54 -0.13 7.88
CA HIS A 92 -5.82 -1.07 7.02
C HIS A 92 -5.05 -0.31 5.93
N ILE A 93 -3.76 -0.61 5.76
CA ILE A 93 -2.91 -0.01 4.72
C ILE A 93 -2.56 -1.07 3.68
N GLY A 94 -2.82 -0.77 2.41
CA GLY A 94 -2.49 -1.67 1.30
C GLY A 94 -3.65 -2.57 0.85
N GLY A 95 -4.90 -2.16 1.09
CA GLY A 95 -6.08 -2.92 0.66
C GLY A 95 -6.21 -3.06 -0.85
N ASN A 96 -5.84 -2.05 -1.63
CA ASN A 96 -5.95 -2.07 -3.10
C ASN A 96 -4.61 -2.14 -3.82
N THR A 97 -3.61 -1.46 -3.30
CA THR A 97 -2.28 -1.38 -3.91
C THR A 97 -1.21 -1.65 -2.87
N ASP A 98 -0.10 -2.21 -3.29
CA ASP A 98 0.98 -2.48 -2.34
C ASP A 98 1.63 -1.17 -1.86
N PRO A 99 1.63 -0.90 -0.55
CA PRO A 99 2.20 0.31 0.01
C PRO A 99 3.73 0.38 -0.11
N TYR A 100 4.38 -0.75 -0.37
CA TYR A 100 5.83 -0.86 -0.55
C TYR A 100 6.22 -1.28 -1.96
N GLN A 101 5.40 -0.95 -2.97
CA GLN A 101 5.77 -1.13 -4.36
C GLN A 101 7.05 -0.34 -4.71
N PRO A 102 7.77 -0.66 -5.80
CA PRO A 102 9.10 -0.10 -6.08
C PRO A 102 9.22 1.42 -5.95
N ILE A 103 8.22 2.17 -6.43
CA ILE A 103 8.23 3.65 -6.38
C ILE A 103 8.23 4.23 -4.96
N GLU A 104 7.84 3.46 -3.96
CA GLU A 104 7.88 3.88 -2.54
C GLU A 104 9.31 4.19 -2.06
N ARG A 105 10.34 3.66 -2.73
CA ARG A 105 11.74 4.01 -2.44
C ARG A 105 12.01 5.50 -2.65
N GLU A 106 11.34 6.09 -3.63
CA GLU A 106 11.51 7.50 -4.02
C GLU A 106 10.52 8.39 -3.30
N THR A 107 9.23 8.06 -3.35
CA THR A 107 8.16 8.89 -2.82
C THR A 107 8.09 8.91 -1.30
N LYS A 108 8.44 7.80 -0.64
CA LYS A 108 8.33 7.63 0.82
C LYS A 108 6.94 7.96 1.40
N SER A 109 5.90 7.83 0.58
CA SER A 109 4.52 8.17 0.96
C SER A 109 4.02 7.27 2.09
N THR A 110 4.30 5.97 2.03
CA THR A 110 3.97 5.03 3.11
C THR A 110 4.73 5.37 4.40
N ARG A 111 6.04 5.65 4.30
CA ARG A 111 6.85 6.06 5.44
C ARG A 111 6.24 7.27 6.15
N SER A 112 5.90 8.31 5.41
CA SER A 112 5.31 9.54 5.95
C SER A 112 3.96 9.28 6.66
N ILE A 113 3.13 8.39 6.11
CA ILE A 113 1.89 7.94 6.76
C ILE A 113 2.20 7.22 8.08
N LEU A 114 3.17 6.31 8.10
CA LEU A 114 3.53 5.56 9.30
C LEU A 114 4.06 6.46 10.41
N GLU A 115 4.81 7.51 10.08
CA GLU A 115 5.28 8.52 11.04
C GLU A 115 4.12 9.26 11.72
N VAL A 116 3.06 9.58 10.96
CA VAL A 116 1.82 10.14 11.53
C VAL A 116 1.11 9.11 12.41
N MET A 117 0.98 7.85 11.95
CA MET A 117 0.37 6.78 12.75
C MET A 117 1.08 6.60 14.09
N GLN A 118 2.41 6.61 14.09
CA GLN A 118 3.22 6.49 15.30
C GLN A 118 2.98 7.67 16.25
N ARG A 119 3.04 8.89 15.74
CA ARG A 119 2.88 10.13 16.52
C ARG A 119 1.50 10.23 17.19
N PHE A 120 0.45 9.79 16.51
CA PHE A 120 -0.91 9.76 17.04
C PHE A 120 -1.25 8.45 17.78
N ARG A 121 -0.33 7.50 17.87
CA ARG A 121 -0.57 6.15 18.40
C ARG A 121 -1.82 5.50 17.77
N GLN A 122 -2.02 5.74 16.48
CA GLN A 122 -3.15 5.25 15.72
C GLN A 122 -2.96 3.77 15.39
N PRO A 123 -3.87 2.86 15.81
CA PRO A 123 -3.78 1.44 15.46
C PRO A 123 -3.94 1.22 13.95
N PHE A 124 -3.10 0.36 13.38
CA PHE A 124 -3.18 0.00 11.96
C PHE A 124 -2.75 -1.44 11.69
N SER A 125 -3.09 -1.90 10.49
CA SER A 125 -2.51 -3.10 9.88
C SER A 125 -1.98 -2.75 8.50
N ILE A 126 -0.91 -3.42 8.09
CA ILE A 126 -0.28 -3.18 6.79
C ILE A 126 0.06 -4.51 6.13
N ILE A 127 -0.20 -4.63 4.84
CA ILE A 127 0.10 -5.83 4.06
C ILE A 127 0.95 -5.49 2.84
N THR A 128 1.92 -6.34 2.54
CA THR A 128 2.81 -6.14 1.38
C THR A 128 3.38 -7.45 0.84
N LYS A 129 3.85 -7.41 -0.40
CA LYS A 129 4.71 -8.41 -1.04
C LYS A 129 6.17 -7.95 -1.17
N SER A 130 6.53 -6.85 -0.50
CA SER A 130 7.84 -6.23 -0.65
C SER A 130 8.70 -6.35 0.60
N VAL A 131 9.95 -6.73 0.41
CA VAL A 131 10.98 -6.69 1.46
C VAL A 131 11.26 -5.26 1.95
N LEU A 132 10.85 -4.24 1.19
CA LEU A 132 11.05 -2.83 1.55
C LEU A 132 10.38 -2.45 2.88
N ILE A 133 9.40 -3.23 3.36
CA ILE A 133 8.79 -3.04 4.69
C ILE A 133 9.84 -3.05 5.81
N ALA A 134 10.95 -3.76 5.65
CA ALA A 134 12.04 -3.80 6.62
C ALA A 134 12.70 -2.43 6.85
N ARG A 135 12.60 -1.50 5.87
CA ARG A 135 13.07 -0.11 6.02
C ARG A 135 12.41 0.60 7.21
N ASP A 136 11.15 0.29 7.45
CA ASP A 136 10.31 0.97 8.43
C ASP A 136 10.17 0.18 9.75
N ALA A 137 11.07 -0.78 9.99
CA ALA A 137 11.09 -1.60 11.20
C ALA A 137 11.25 -0.77 12.49
N ASP A 138 11.86 0.41 12.40
CA ASP A 138 12.01 1.37 13.49
C ASP A 138 10.68 1.96 13.98
N ILE A 139 9.65 2.00 13.11
CA ILE A 139 8.28 2.38 13.46
C ILE A 139 7.44 1.13 13.79
N LEU A 140 7.48 0.14 12.90
CA LEU A 140 6.63 -1.05 13.02
C LEU A 140 6.92 -1.86 14.29
N GLY A 141 8.20 -1.97 14.66
CA GLY A 141 8.62 -2.74 15.82
C GLY A 141 8.05 -2.19 17.16
N PRO A 142 8.31 -0.92 17.51
CA PRO A 142 7.74 -0.31 18.71
C PRO A 142 6.21 -0.34 18.72
N MET A 143 5.55 0.03 17.64
CA MET A 143 4.09 0.00 17.55
C MET A 143 3.51 -1.42 17.65
N GLY A 144 4.23 -2.43 17.12
CA GLY A 144 3.85 -3.84 17.26
C GLY A 144 3.94 -4.32 18.71
N ARG A 145 4.99 -3.96 19.43
CA ARG A 145 5.11 -4.26 20.87
C ARG A 145 3.99 -3.65 21.71
N ASP A 146 3.53 -2.47 21.32
CA ASP A 146 2.40 -1.78 21.97
C ASP A 146 1.02 -2.31 21.53
N GLY A 147 0.96 -3.33 20.66
CA GLY A 147 -0.30 -3.86 20.13
C GLY A 147 -1.01 -2.96 19.11
N LEU A 148 -0.35 -1.90 18.66
CA LEU A 148 -0.91 -0.90 17.76
C LEU A 148 -0.67 -1.22 16.27
N CYS A 149 0.25 -2.13 15.95
CA CYS A 149 0.56 -2.49 14.57
C CYS A 149 0.50 -4.00 14.35
N SER A 150 -0.05 -4.40 13.20
CA SER A 150 0.08 -5.76 12.65
C SER A 150 0.62 -5.66 11.24
N ALA A 151 1.80 -6.22 10.99
CA ALA A 151 2.42 -6.27 9.67
C ALA A 151 2.27 -7.67 9.06
N TYR A 152 1.81 -7.72 7.81
CA TYR A 152 1.60 -8.95 7.06
C TYR A 152 2.48 -8.97 5.81
N VAL A 153 3.17 -10.08 5.59
CA VAL A 153 3.91 -10.32 4.36
C VAL A 153 3.22 -11.44 3.59
N SER A 154 2.76 -11.11 2.37
CA SER A 154 2.05 -12.05 1.53
C SER A 154 3.03 -12.91 0.72
N ILE A 155 2.95 -14.24 0.86
CA ILE A 155 3.75 -15.22 0.12
C ILE A 155 2.79 -16.16 -0.61
N THR A 156 2.67 -16.00 -1.92
CA THR A 156 1.72 -16.76 -2.74
C THR A 156 2.22 -18.17 -3.05
N THR A 157 3.53 -18.30 -3.25
CA THR A 157 4.21 -19.58 -3.53
C THR A 157 5.67 -19.49 -3.10
N LEU A 158 6.26 -20.61 -2.75
CA LEU A 158 7.71 -20.74 -2.50
C LEU A 158 8.50 -21.06 -3.77
N ASP A 159 7.83 -21.53 -4.85
CA ASP A 159 8.47 -21.75 -6.12
C ASP A 159 8.87 -20.42 -6.75
N ARG A 160 10.17 -20.25 -6.95
CA ARG A 160 10.74 -19.01 -7.48
C ARG A 160 10.33 -18.70 -8.92
N LYS A 161 10.17 -19.74 -9.77
CA LYS A 161 9.77 -19.57 -11.17
C LYS A 161 8.30 -19.18 -11.25
N LEU A 162 7.46 -19.87 -10.50
CA LEU A 162 6.03 -19.56 -10.41
C LEU A 162 5.81 -18.16 -9.81
N ALA A 163 6.49 -17.80 -8.72
CA ALA A 163 6.42 -16.46 -8.15
C ALA A 163 6.77 -15.37 -9.17
N ARG A 164 7.81 -15.58 -9.97
CA ARG A 164 8.22 -14.62 -11.01
C ARG A 164 7.17 -14.50 -12.12
N ALA A 165 6.51 -15.59 -12.49
CA ALA A 165 5.44 -15.58 -13.50
C ALA A 165 4.17 -14.87 -12.98
N MET A 166 3.81 -15.08 -11.71
CA MET A 166 2.59 -14.54 -11.11
C MET A 166 2.75 -13.10 -10.59
N GLU A 167 3.94 -12.74 -10.10
CA GLU A 167 4.27 -11.49 -9.41
C GLU A 167 5.61 -10.93 -9.91
N PRO A 168 5.68 -10.51 -11.18
CA PRO A 168 6.95 -10.32 -11.91
C PRO A 168 7.92 -9.31 -11.25
N ARG A 169 7.42 -8.32 -10.52
CA ARG A 169 8.23 -7.25 -9.91
C ARG A 169 8.12 -7.18 -8.38
N ALA A 170 7.42 -8.13 -7.77
CA ALA A 170 7.42 -8.26 -6.31
C ALA A 170 8.74 -8.89 -5.82
N SER A 171 9.02 -8.75 -4.53
CA SER A 171 10.19 -9.41 -3.92
C SER A 171 10.11 -10.92 -4.06
N THR A 172 11.24 -11.60 -4.20
CA THR A 172 11.27 -13.08 -4.30
C THR A 172 10.78 -13.72 -3.00
N PRO A 173 10.21 -14.94 -3.04
CA PRO A 173 9.73 -15.62 -1.83
C PRO A 173 10.78 -15.73 -0.72
N THR A 174 12.02 -16.01 -1.09
CA THR A 174 13.15 -16.13 -0.13
C THR A 174 13.54 -14.79 0.53
N LYS A 175 13.16 -13.65 -0.04
CA LYS A 175 13.39 -12.34 0.55
C LYS A 175 12.23 -11.85 1.41
N ARG A 176 11.03 -12.38 1.18
CA ARG A 176 9.84 -12.10 2.00
C ARG A 176 9.86 -12.94 3.26
#